data_a4f8b29239298ebd1e14ec7f29b0f37e
#
_entry.id   a4f8b29239298ebd1e14ec7f29b0f37e
#
_cell.length_a   1.000
_cell.length_b   1.000
_cell.length_c   1.000
_cell.angle_alpha   90.00
_cell.angle_beta   90.00
_cell.angle_gamma   90.00
#
_symmetry.space_group_name_H-M   'P 1'
#
loop_
_entity.id
_entity.type
_entity.pdbx_description
1 polymer ?
#
loop_
_entity_poly.entity_id
_entity_poly.type
_entity_poly.pdbx_seq_one_letter_code
_entity_poly.pdbx_strand_id
1 'polypeptide(L)'
;MSDLINIQQKLLPDVLAVMQKRYQILRSIYFAEPVGRRTLAGMLGMSERVLRGEVEFLKAQGLIDIASSGMTVTKEGLIVFRDLEGIMNQLSGLHSAENRLAELLQIKKCLVVQGDSDITPWVREEMGRVAVKQLDLALVEKRNVVAVMGGSTMATFADTMPSDFAKGRELLFVPGRGGIGEDLDNQANTICDRIATKTGTKHRVLYVPEQLGEEAYQSLMKEPAIQEGLRLVQSANAIVHGIGDALTMAKRRHTSDEVIEKITRLSAVGEAFGYYFNEQGEVVHKVSTFGLQFEDLAKIPHIIVVAGGTSKAKAIKSYMKSAPENTILVTDEGAANMLLNGSKAHLK
;
A
#
# COMPACT_ATOMS: atom_id res chain seq x y z
N MET A 1 25.60 3.21 13.47
CA MET A 1 24.41 2.75 14.23
C MET A 1 24.10 1.25 13.99
N SER A 2 24.23 0.74 12.76
CA SER A 2 24.03 -0.70 12.45
C SER A 2 24.96 -1.65 13.24
N ASP A 3 26.22 -1.29 13.46
CA ASP A 3 27.18 -2.13 14.17
C ASP A 3 26.84 -2.30 15.65
N LEU A 4 26.34 -1.24 16.30
CA LEU A 4 25.92 -1.30 17.70
C LEU A 4 24.71 -2.24 17.88
N ILE A 5 23.75 -2.16 16.97
CA ILE A 5 22.54 -3.01 16.99
C ILE A 5 22.94 -4.49 16.78
N ASN A 6 23.83 -4.78 15.83
CA ASN A 6 24.33 -6.13 15.58
C ASN A 6 25.10 -6.69 16.79
N ILE A 7 25.86 -5.85 17.50
CA ILE A 7 26.55 -6.25 18.73
C ILE A 7 25.53 -6.54 19.84
N GLN A 8 24.52 -5.66 20.00
CA GLN A 8 23.45 -5.85 20.98
C GLN A 8 22.63 -7.12 20.72
N GLN A 9 22.33 -7.45 19.46
CA GLN A 9 21.65 -8.69 19.10
C GLN A 9 22.40 -9.95 19.52
N LYS A 10 23.73 -9.91 19.47
CA LYS A 10 24.58 -11.03 19.89
C LYS A 10 24.77 -11.09 21.41
N LEU A 11 24.83 -9.94 22.07
CA LEU A 11 25.14 -9.86 23.50
C LEU A 11 23.89 -9.90 24.40
N LEU A 12 22.77 -9.33 23.94
CA LEU A 12 21.55 -9.12 24.72
C LEU A 12 20.27 -9.53 23.95
N PRO A 13 20.20 -10.75 23.38
CA PRO A 13 19.07 -11.15 22.53
C PRO A 13 17.72 -11.14 23.27
N ASP A 14 17.71 -11.52 24.53
CA ASP A 14 16.53 -11.54 25.42
C ASP A 14 16.01 -10.13 25.73
N VAL A 15 16.89 -9.16 25.96
CA VAL A 15 16.51 -7.76 26.20
C VAL A 15 15.88 -7.17 24.93
N LEU A 16 16.47 -7.45 23.78
CA LEU A 16 15.92 -7.00 22.50
C LEU A 16 14.57 -7.67 22.18
N ALA A 17 14.40 -8.95 22.49
CA ALA A 17 13.11 -9.63 22.33
C ALA A 17 12.01 -9.03 23.20
N VAL A 18 12.34 -8.64 24.45
CA VAL A 18 11.40 -7.92 25.32
C VAL A 18 11.07 -6.54 24.75
N MET A 19 12.07 -5.80 24.26
CA MET A 19 11.87 -4.48 23.63
C MET A 19 10.98 -4.58 22.40
N GLN A 20 11.23 -5.54 21.51
CA GLN A 20 10.40 -5.80 20.33
C GLN A 20 8.95 -6.12 20.71
N LYS A 21 8.75 -7.01 21.71
CA LYS A 21 7.43 -7.36 22.21
C LYS A 21 6.66 -6.13 22.74
N ARG A 22 7.30 -5.31 23.55
CA ARG A 22 6.70 -4.08 24.11
C ARG A 22 6.39 -3.05 23.04
N TYR A 23 7.30 -2.89 22.08
CA TYR A 23 7.06 -2.05 20.92
C TYR A 23 5.84 -2.52 20.10
N GLN A 24 5.71 -3.83 19.86
CA GLN A 24 4.54 -4.40 19.17
C GLN A 24 3.23 -4.14 19.92
N ILE A 25 3.25 -4.26 21.24
CA ILE A 25 2.08 -3.97 22.09
C ILE A 25 1.72 -2.48 21.99
N LEU A 26 2.69 -1.59 22.17
CA LEU A 26 2.49 -0.14 22.08
C LEU A 26 1.96 0.27 20.70
N ARG A 27 2.54 -0.30 19.65
CA ARG A 27 2.12 -0.11 18.26
C ARG A 27 0.69 -0.56 18.03
N SER A 28 0.33 -1.75 18.51
CA SER A 28 -1.03 -2.29 18.33
C SER A 28 -2.08 -1.51 19.12
N ILE A 29 -1.73 -0.96 20.29
CA ILE A 29 -2.61 -0.05 21.02
C ILE A 29 -2.80 1.23 20.19
N TYR A 30 -1.74 1.87 19.71
CA TYR A 30 -1.79 3.10 18.93
C TYR A 30 -2.71 3.00 17.69
N PHE A 31 -2.68 1.87 17.00
CA PHE A 31 -3.51 1.68 15.79
C PHE A 31 -4.95 1.23 16.06
N ALA A 32 -5.23 0.69 17.25
CA ALA A 32 -6.55 0.17 17.59
C ALA A 32 -7.23 0.92 18.75
N GLU A 33 -6.64 2.02 19.21
CA GLU A 33 -7.16 2.78 20.36
C GLU A 33 -8.53 3.43 20.10
N PRO A 34 -9.45 3.37 21.10
CA PRO A 34 -9.30 2.68 22.36
C PRO A 34 -9.51 1.16 22.23
N VAL A 35 -8.59 0.33 22.73
CA VAL A 35 -8.63 -1.12 22.56
C VAL A 35 -8.68 -1.87 23.90
N GLY A 36 -9.56 -2.89 23.98
CA GLY A 36 -9.68 -3.77 25.15
C GLY A 36 -8.56 -4.82 25.18
N ARG A 37 -8.16 -5.26 26.40
CA ARG A 37 -7.09 -6.26 26.60
C ARG A 37 -7.35 -7.57 25.85
N ARG A 38 -8.59 -8.07 25.90
CA ARG A 38 -8.95 -9.34 25.24
C ARG A 38 -8.81 -9.24 23.72
N THR A 39 -9.27 -8.15 23.16
CA THR A 39 -9.11 -7.86 21.71
C THR A 39 -7.64 -7.77 21.32
N LEU A 40 -6.87 -7.01 22.10
CA LEU A 40 -5.43 -6.84 21.86
C LEU A 40 -4.65 -8.16 22.00
N ALA A 41 -4.99 -9.02 22.98
CA ALA A 41 -4.40 -10.34 23.14
C ALA A 41 -4.65 -11.23 21.92
N GLY A 42 -5.88 -11.22 21.39
CA GLY A 42 -6.23 -11.92 20.15
C GLY A 42 -5.46 -11.41 18.94
N MET A 43 -5.34 -10.09 18.79
CA MET A 43 -4.59 -9.45 17.68
C MET A 43 -3.10 -9.81 17.69
N LEU A 44 -2.51 -9.95 18.89
CA LEU A 44 -1.08 -10.24 19.06
C LEU A 44 -0.76 -11.74 19.17
N GLY A 45 -1.76 -12.62 19.17
CA GLY A 45 -1.56 -14.05 19.38
C GLY A 45 -0.98 -14.38 20.77
N MET A 46 -1.22 -13.52 21.76
CA MET A 46 -0.70 -13.65 23.12
C MET A 46 -1.79 -14.10 24.09
N SER A 47 -1.39 -14.81 25.17
CA SER A 47 -2.33 -15.06 26.25
C SER A 47 -2.64 -13.75 27.01
N GLU A 48 -3.88 -13.60 27.50
CA GLU A 48 -4.27 -12.41 28.29
C GLU A 48 -3.40 -12.22 29.54
N ARG A 49 -2.89 -13.31 30.12
CA ARG A 49 -1.99 -13.27 31.27
C ARG A 49 -0.65 -12.61 30.94
N VAL A 50 -0.04 -12.98 29.82
CA VAL A 50 1.23 -12.39 29.35
C VAL A 50 1.02 -10.93 29.00
N LEU A 51 -0.03 -10.62 28.22
CA LEU A 51 -0.33 -9.25 27.83
C LEU A 51 -0.59 -8.35 29.04
N ARG A 52 -1.27 -8.86 30.08
CA ARG A 52 -1.56 -8.08 31.29
C ARG A 52 -0.30 -7.55 31.95
N GLY A 53 0.72 -8.39 32.10
CA GLY A 53 1.99 -7.96 32.69
C GLY A 53 2.69 -6.86 31.92
N GLU A 54 2.69 -6.98 30.59
CA GLU A 54 3.33 -5.98 29.71
C GLU A 54 2.53 -4.66 29.69
N VAL A 55 1.21 -4.72 29.64
CA VAL A 55 0.32 -3.55 29.69
C VAL A 55 0.46 -2.79 31.03
N GLU A 56 0.51 -3.49 32.15
CA GLU A 56 0.74 -2.86 33.46
C GLU A 56 2.14 -2.21 33.51
N PHE A 57 3.15 -2.84 32.92
CA PHE A 57 4.49 -2.23 32.79
C PHE A 57 4.44 -0.96 31.96
N LEU A 58 3.86 -0.99 30.76
CA LEU A 58 3.78 0.19 29.88
C LEU A 58 3.00 1.34 30.53
N LYS A 59 1.94 1.02 31.29
CA LYS A 59 1.20 2.00 32.08
C LYS A 59 2.07 2.62 33.17
N ALA A 60 2.80 1.79 33.92
CA ALA A 60 3.70 2.26 34.97
C ALA A 60 4.82 3.16 34.44
N GLN A 61 5.23 2.97 33.18
CA GLN A 61 6.18 3.85 32.48
C GLN A 61 5.52 5.10 31.88
N GLY A 62 4.20 5.30 32.04
CA GLY A 62 3.47 6.44 31.49
C GLY A 62 3.30 6.43 29.98
N LEU A 63 3.50 5.27 29.31
CA LEU A 63 3.43 5.18 27.85
C LEU A 63 2.01 4.91 27.33
N ILE A 64 1.15 4.36 28.16
CA ILE A 64 -0.27 4.11 27.86
C ILE A 64 -1.17 4.50 29.03
N ASP A 65 -2.41 4.85 28.70
CA ASP A 65 -3.51 5.00 29.64
C ASP A 65 -4.49 3.84 29.54
N ILE A 66 -5.14 3.49 30.67
CA ILE A 66 -6.17 2.45 30.72
C ILE A 66 -7.43 3.05 31.33
N ALA A 67 -8.48 3.14 30.54
CA ALA A 67 -9.82 3.57 30.94
C ALA A 67 -10.85 2.45 30.78
N SER A 68 -12.09 2.69 31.20
CA SER A 68 -13.21 1.77 30.97
C SER A 68 -13.50 1.56 29.48
N SER A 69 -13.20 2.55 28.64
CA SER A 69 -13.35 2.50 27.19
C SER A 69 -12.26 1.67 26.51
N GLY A 70 -11.14 1.41 27.16
CA GLY A 70 -9.99 0.71 26.60
C GLY A 70 -8.65 1.36 26.93
N MET A 71 -7.60 0.86 26.28
CA MET A 71 -6.24 1.37 26.37
C MET A 71 -5.98 2.36 25.23
N THR A 72 -5.24 3.43 25.55
CA THR A 72 -4.80 4.47 24.60
C THR A 72 -3.32 4.79 24.82
N VAL A 73 -2.64 5.27 23.80
CA VAL A 73 -1.24 5.70 23.88
C VAL A 73 -1.18 7.13 24.40
N THR A 74 -0.29 7.42 25.34
CA THR A 74 -0.04 8.77 25.84
C THR A 74 0.82 9.58 24.87
N LYS A 75 0.97 10.89 25.10
CA LYS A 75 1.89 11.74 24.32
C LYS A 75 3.33 11.22 24.40
N GLU A 76 3.78 10.82 25.58
CA GLU A 76 5.12 10.26 25.81
C GLU A 76 5.26 8.91 25.08
N GLY A 77 4.23 8.03 25.18
CA GLY A 77 4.20 6.77 24.46
C GLY A 77 4.30 6.94 22.95
N LEU A 78 3.68 7.98 22.39
CA LEU A 78 3.77 8.31 20.97
C LEU A 78 5.18 8.75 20.54
N ILE A 79 5.88 9.53 21.38
CA ILE A 79 7.27 9.92 21.15
C ILE A 79 8.16 8.67 21.11
N VAL A 80 8.09 7.86 22.15
CA VAL A 80 8.87 6.60 22.26
C VAL A 80 8.57 5.66 21.10
N PHE A 81 7.30 5.54 20.68
CA PHE A 81 6.90 4.73 19.54
C PHE A 81 7.58 5.19 18.24
N ARG A 82 7.58 6.49 17.96
CA ARG A 82 8.18 7.08 16.75
C ARG A 82 9.70 6.97 16.74
N ASP A 83 10.35 7.20 17.87
CA ASP A 83 11.80 7.15 17.98
C ASP A 83 12.33 5.71 17.83
N LEU A 84 11.56 4.72 18.30
CA LEU A 84 11.91 3.31 18.18
C LEU A 84 11.65 2.73 16.78
N GLU A 85 10.80 3.31 15.96
CA GLU A 85 10.38 2.76 14.67
C GLU A 85 11.57 2.39 13.77
N GLY A 86 12.52 3.30 13.62
CA GLY A 86 13.73 3.06 12.81
C GLY A 86 14.60 1.93 13.35
N ILE A 87 14.74 1.85 14.68
CA ILE A 87 15.51 0.80 15.36
C ILE A 87 14.82 -0.56 15.21
N MET A 88 13.50 -0.60 15.39
CA MET A 88 12.72 -1.82 15.25
C MET A 88 12.75 -2.40 13.83
N ASN A 89 12.68 -1.55 12.83
CA ASN A 89 12.80 -1.96 11.43
C ASN A 89 14.18 -2.59 11.14
N GLN A 90 15.26 -2.09 11.75
CA GLN A 90 16.59 -2.69 11.64
C GLN A 90 16.68 -4.03 12.39
N LEU A 91 16.10 -4.11 13.60
CA LEU A 91 16.11 -5.32 14.43
C LEU A 91 15.27 -6.46 13.86
N SER A 92 14.19 -6.16 13.17
CA SER A 92 13.29 -7.17 12.57
C SER A 92 13.89 -7.87 11.34
N GLY A 93 15.06 -7.44 10.86
CA GLY A 93 15.66 -7.95 9.62
C GLY A 93 14.90 -7.51 8.35
N LEU A 94 13.85 -6.68 8.49
CA LEU A 94 13.04 -6.20 7.36
C LEU A 94 13.91 -5.46 6.34
N HIS A 95 14.91 -4.71 6.78
CA HIS A 95 15.81 -4.01 5.87
C HIS A 95 16.60 -4.98 4.96
N SER A 96 17.02 -6.13 5.48
CA SER A 96 17.63 -7.17 4.65
C SER A 96 16.62 -7.78 3.67
N ALA A 97 15.36 -7.98 4.12
CA ALA A 97 14.29 -8.47 3.26
C ALA A 97 13.93 -7.44 2.16
N GLU A 98 13.89 -6.16 2.48
CA GLU A 98 13.65 -5.06 1.53
C GLU A 98 14.66 -5.05 0.39
N ASN A 99 15.95 -5.11 0.71
CA ASN A 99 17.02 -5.14 -0.29
C ASN A 99 16.93 -6.38 -1.17
N ARG A 100 16.76 -7.56 -0.56
CA ARG A 100 16.61 -8.83 -1.31
C ARG A 100 15.37 -8.85 -2.20
N LEU A 101 14.27 -8.24 -1.76
CA LEU A 101 13.06 -8.10 -2.57
C LEU A 101 13.25 -7.12 -3.72
N ALA A 102 13.91 -5.98 -3.49
CA ALA A 102 14.20 -5.02 -4.54
C ALA A 102 15.07 -5.65 -5.66
N GLU A 103 16.09 -6.40 -5.28
CA GLU A 103 16.93 -7.16 -6.22
C GLU A 103 16.14 -8.27 -6.95
N LEU A 104 15.36 -9.09 -6.20
CA LEU A 104 14.56 -10.18 -6.74
C LEU A 104 13.52 -9.69 -7.76
N LEU A 105 12.89 -8.56 -7.47
CA LEU A 105 11.83 -7.97 -8.29
C LEU A 105 12.34 -6.98 -9.34
N GLN A 106 13.66 -6.70 -9.35
CA GLN A 106 14.31 -5.76 -10.27
C GLN A 106 13.70 -4.35 -10.24
N ILE A 107 13.41 -3.84 -9.04
CA ILE A 107 12.80 -2.53 -8.81
C ILE A 107 13.72 -1.63 -7.98
N LYS A 108 13.47 -0.31 -8.05
CA LYS A 108 14.27 0.71 -7.37
C LYS A 108 14.35 0.50 -5.86
N LYS A 109 13.22 0.11 -5.24
CA LYS A 109 13.12 0.01 -3.79
C LYS A 109 11.92 -0.85 -3.38
N CYS A 110 12.08 -1.64 -2.34
CA CYS A 110 11.00 -2.30 -1.64
C CYS A 110 10.98 -1.81 -0.17
N LEU A 111 9.81 -1.58 0.37
CA LEU A 111 9.57 -1.21 1.75
C LEU A 111 8.59 -2.21 2.35
N VAL A 112 8.95 -2.79 3.48
CA VAL A 112 8.17 -3.86 4.12
C VAL A 112 7.63 -3.39 5.46
N VAL A 113 6.32 -3.37 5.58
CA VAL A 113 5.60 -3.12 6.83
C VAL A 113 5.44 -4.43 7.59
N GLN A 114 5.70 -4.42 8.88
CA GLN A 114 5.56 -5.60 9.73
C GLN A 114 4.10 -6.06 9.83
N GLY A 115 3.88 -7.38 9.73
CA GLY A 115 2.56 -8.03 9.82
C GLY A 115 2.02 -8.45 8.46
N ASP A 116 0.74 -8.85 8.44
CA ASP A 116 0.03 -9.32 7.24
C ASP A 116 -1.31 -8.62 7.13
N SER A 117 -1.53 -7.89 6.04
CA SER A 117 -2.76 -7.10 5.81
C SER A 117 -3.99 -7.97 5.47
N ASP A 118 -3.83 -9.25 5.21
CA ASP A 118 -4.93 -10.20 5.10
C ASP A 118 -5.52 -10.56 6.46
N ILE A 119 -4.71 -10.48 7.51
CA ILE A 119 -5.09 -10.87 8.87
C ILE A 119 -5.37 -9.62 9.73
N THR A 120 -4.57 -8.57 9.55
CA THR A 120 -4.54 -7.43 10.45
C THR A 120 -4.82 -6.12 9.71
N PRO A 121 -6.03 -5.53 9.83
CA PRO A 121 -6.45 -4.38 9.03
C PRO A 121 -5.53 -3.16 9.12
N TRP A 122 -4.97 -2.84 10.31
CA TRP A 122 -4.10 -1.69 10.51
C TRP A 122 -2.78 -1.77 9.72
N VAL A 123 -2.34 -2.97 9.31
CA VAL A 123 -1.15 -3.13 8.45
C VAL A 123 -1.34 -2.40 7.12
N ARG A 124 -2.59 -2.38 6.61
CA ARG A 124 -2.92 -1.64 5.39
C ARG A 124 -2.81 -0.13 5.59
N GLU A 125 -3.23 0.38 6.75
CA GLU A 125 -3.06 1.79 7.09
C GLU A 125 -1.59 2.18 7.19
N GLU A 126 -0.77 1.31 7.79
CA GLU A 126 0.66 1.55 7.88
C GLU A 126 1.35 1.54 6.52
N MET A 127 0.99 0.61 5.62
CA MET A 127 1.43 0.68 4.23
C MET A 127 1.01 1.99 3.56
N GLY A 128 -0.20 2.48 3.85
CA GLY A 128 -0.66 3.80 3.41
C GLY A 128 0.26 4.93 3.87
N ARG A 129 0.60 4.98 5.17
CA ARG A 129 1.52 6.00 5.74
C ARG A 129 2.92 5.94 5.12
N VAL A 130 3.45 4.73 4.94
CA VAL A 130 4.75 4.54 4.29
C VAL A 130 4.70 5.03 2.84
N ALA A 131 3.62 4.75 2.11
CA ALA A 131 3.43 5.24 0.75
C ALA A 131 3.31 6.77 0.68
N VAL A 132 2.57 7.39 1.61
CA VAL A 132 2.50 8.86 1.76
C VAL A 132 3.89 9.46 1.96
N LYS A 133 4.71 8.88 2.84
CA LYS A 133 6.09 9.32 3.06
C LYS A 133 6.95 9.18 1.79
N GLN A 134 6.79 8.11 1.02
CA GLN A 134 7.51 7.96 -0.25
C GLN A 134 7.04 8.97 -1.29
N LEU A 135 5.74 9.26 -1.35
CA LEU A 135 5.20 10.31 -2.21
C LEU A 135 5.77 11.69 -1.81
N ASP A 136 5.80 12.00 -0.52
CA ASP A 136 6.36 13.26 -0.01
C ASP A 136 7.82 13.47 -0.44
N LEU A 137 8.64 12.42 -0.37
CA LEU A 137 10.03 12.43 -0.82
C LEU A 137 10.21 12.54 -2.35
N ALA A 138 9.18 12.16 -3.11
CA ALA A 138 9.20 12.19 -4.58
C ALA A 138 8.79 13.56 -5.15
N LEU A 139 8.03 14.35 -4.40
CA LEU A 139 7.48 15.61 -4.86
C LEU A 139 8.49 16.77 -4.73
N VAL A 140 8.48 17.65 -5.75
CA VAL A 140 9.31 18.85 -5.76
C VAL A 140 8.59 20.05 -5.13
N GLU A 141 9.32 21.09 -4.75
CA GLU A 141 8.76 22.31 -4.15
C GLU A 141 7.93 23.18 -5.11
N LYS A 142 7.72 22.71 -6.33
CA LYS A 142 6.95 23.40 -7.36
C LYS A 142 5.62 22.69 -7.59
N ARG A 143 5.09 22.89 -8.77
CA ARG A 143 3.86 22.22 -9.21
C ARG A 143 4.09 20.72 -9.45
N ASN A 144 3.22 19.91 -8.87
CA ASN A 144 3.19 18.47 -9.05
C ASN A 144 1.81 18.02 -9.52
N VAL A 145 1.79 17.08 -10.44
CA VAL A 145 0.59 16.33 -10.83
C VAL A 145 0.75 14.90 -10.34
N VAL A 146 -0.13 14.45 -9.47
CA VAL A 146 -0.10 13.13 -8.86
C VAL A 146 -1.28 12.31 -9.35
N ALA A 147 -1.01 11.27 -10.11
CA ALA A 147 -2.03 10.31 -10.51
C ALA A 147 -2.30 9.31 -9.39
N VAL A 148 -3.56 9.04 -9.09
CA VAL A 148 -3.98 8.05 -8.10
C VAL A 148 -4.97 7.10 -8.73
N MET A 149 -4.73 5.79 -8.58
CA MET A 149 -5.65 4.76 -9.05
C MET A 149 -6.77 4.49 -8.04
N GLY A 150 -7.74 3.70 -8.44
CA GLY A 150 -8.81 3.21 -7.55
C GLY A 150 -8.40 2.01 -6.70
N GLY A 151 -9.30 1.61 -5.81
CA GLY A 151 -9.21 0.41 -4.99
C GLY A 151 -9.12 0.67 -3.49
N SER A 152 -9.49 -0.34 -2.69
CA SER A 152 -9.56 -0.22 -1.22
C SER A 152 -8.22 0.15 -0.56
N THR A 153 -7.08 -0.27 -1.14
CA THR A 153 -5.75 0.12 -0.66
C THR A 153 -5.50 1.60 -0.91
N MET A 154 -5.98 2.14 -2.03
CA MET A 154 -5.85 3.56 -2.35
C MET A 154 -6.81 4.42 -1.53
N ALA A 155 -8.01 3.91 -1.19
CA ALA A 155 -8.89 4.56 -0.22
C ALA A 155 -8.20 4.70 1.15
N THR A 156 -7.58 3.63 1.64
CA THR A 156 -6.78 3.68 2.89
C THR A 156 -5.58 4.64 2.77
N PHE A 157 -4.88 4.66 1.63
CA PHE A 157 -3.82 5.64 1.36
C PHE A 157 -4.33 7.08 1.50
N ALA A 158 -5.51 7.41 0.94
CA ALA A 158 -6.13 8.72 1.08
C ALA A 158 -6.44 9.05 2.56
N ASP A 159 -6.95 8.07 3.31
CA ASP A 159 -7.27 8.24 4.73
C ASP A 159 -6.03 8.47 5.59
N THR A 160 -4.87 7.98 5.19
CA THR A 160 -3.59 8.20 5.89
C THR A 160 -2.87 9.50 5.52
N MET A 161 -3.33 10.22 4.49
CA MET A 161 -2.73 11.48 4.05
C MET A 161 -2.87 12.55 5.16
N PRO A 162 -1.80 13.22 5.61
CA PRO A 162 -1.90 14.30 6.59
C PRO A 162 -2.49 15.58 5.97
N SER A 163 -3.21 16.36 6.76
CA SER A 163 -3.88 17.58 6.26
C SER A 163 -2.92 18.65 5.79
N ASP A 164 -1.70 18.68 6.30
CA ASP A 164 -0.64 19.62 5.93
C ASP A 164 0.30 19.12 4.82
N PHE A 165 -0.04 18.01 4.17
CA PHE A 165 0.79 17.36 3.14
C PHE A 165 1.18 18.29 1.99
N ALA A 166 0.31 19.22 1.65
CA ALA A 166 0.55 20.17 0.56
C ALA A 166 1.39 21.40 0.95
N LYS A 167 1.77 21.53 2.23
CA LYS A 167 2.44 22.75 2.73
C LYS A 167 3.70 23.08 1.92
N GLY A 168 3.68 24.27 1.30
CA GLY A 168 4.80 24.76 0.47
C GLY A 168 4.83 24.25 -0.98
N ARG A 169 3.77 23.53 -1.45
CA ARG A 169 3.71 22.93 -2.80
C ARG A 169 2.38 23.22 -3.50
N GLU A 170 2.41 23.31 -4.81
CA GLU A 170 1.21 23.26 -5.65
C GLU A 170 0.95 21.82 -6.09
N LEU A 171 -0.08 21.21 -5.53
CA LEU A 171 -0.45 19.82 -5.84
C LEU A 171 -1.77 19.76 -6.60
N LEU A 172 -1.78 18.93 -7.63
CA LEU A 172 -2.97 18.56 -8.39
C LEU A 172 -3.10 17.03 -8.40
N PHE A 173 -4.15 16.51 -7.75
CA PHE A 173 -4.47 15.09 -7.81
C PHE A 173 -5.38 14.80 -8.99
N VAL A 174 -5.04 13.76 -9.75
CA VAL A 174 -5.79 13.33 -10.93
C VAL A 174 -6.08 11.84 -10.86
N PRO A 175 -7.28 11.38 -11.25
CA PRO A 175 -7.56 9.96 -11.31
C PRO A 175 -6.73 9.32 -12.42
N GLY A 176 -5.95 8.30 -12.08
CA GLY A 176 -5.14 7.58 -13.08
C GLY A 176 -6.00 6.84 -14.10
N ARG A 177 -7.27 6.63 -13.78
CA ARG A 177 -8.27 5.97 -14.65
C ARG A 177 -9.65 6.56 -14.39
N GLY A 178 -10.46 6.68 -15.46
CA GLY A 178 -11.89 6.91 -15.34
C GLY A 178 -12.57 5.69 -14.72
N GLY A 179 -13.67 5.89 -14.01
CA GLY A 179 -14.41 4.80 -13.40
C GLY A 179 -15.85 5.21 -13.10
N ILE A 180 -16.79 4.47 -13.65
CA ILE A 180 -18.17 4.40 -13.22
C ILE A 180 -18.48 2.91 -13.18
N GLY A 181 -18.75 2.34 -12.01
CA GLY A 181 -19.14 0.93 -11.90
C GLY A 181 -18.57 0.17 -10.70
N GLU A 182 -17.61 0.72 -9.98
CA GLU A 182 -17.15 0.18 -8.71
C GLU A 182 -17.88 0.87 -7.53
N ASP A 183 -17.71 0.32 -6.33
CA ASP A 183 -18.06 0.96 -5.09
C ASP A 183 -17.45 2.39 -5.06
N LEU A 184 -18.31 3.39 -4.84
CA LEU A 184 -17.95 4.81 -4.91
C LEU A 184 -16.70 5.15 -4.10
N ASP A 185 -16.57 4.57 -2.91
CA ASP A 185 -15.44 4.82 -2.01
C ASP A 185 -14.07 4.37 -2.57
N ASN A 186 -14.10 3.42 -3.51
CA ASN A 186 -12.92 2.85 -4.14
C ASN A 186 -12.62 3.42 -5.52
N GLN A 187 -13.45 4.34 -6.02
CA GLN A 187 -13.20 4.99 -7.33
C GLN A 187 -12.05 5.99 -7.27
N ALA A 188 -11.23 6.03 -8.30
CA ALA A 188 -10.09 6.96 -8.40
C ALA A 188 -10.52 8.43 -8.27
N ASN A 189 -11.68 8.80 -8.84
CA ASN A 189 -12.26 10.14 -8.72
C ASN A 189 -12.55 10.50 -7.26
N THR A 190 -13.23 9.61 -6.52
CA THR A 190 -13.58 9.80 -5.10
C THR A 190 -12.33 9.87 -4.22
N ILE A 191 -11.33 9.03 -4.51
CA ILE A 191 -10.06 9.02 -3.77
C ILE A 191 -9.31 10.34 -3.99
N CYS A 192 -9.24 10.86 -5.22
CA CYS A 192 -8.63 12.16 -5.52
C CYS A 192 -9.36 13.31 -4.83
N ASP A 193 -10.71 13.32 -4.82
CA ASP A 193 -11.52 14.31 -4.11
C ASP A 193 -11.26 14.26 -2.60
N ARG A 194 -11.26 13.05 -2.02
CA ARG A 194 -11.00 12.85 -0.58
C ARG A 194 -9.61 13.38 -0.18
N ILE A 195 -8.57 13.09 -0.96
CA ILE A 195 -7.22 13.61 -0.73
C ILE A 195 -7.24 15.13 -0.83
N ALA A 196 -7.81 15.68 -1.91
CA ALA A 196 -7.82 17.12 -2.16
C ALA A 196 -8.56 17.89 -1.06
N THR A 197 -9.73 17.40 -0.65
CA THR A 197 -10.52 17.97 0.45
C THR A 197 -9.73 17.97 1.76
N LYS A 198 -9.07 16.85 2.09
CA LYS A 198 -8.31 16.69 3.33
C LYS A 198 -7.07 17.57 3.38
N THR A 199 -6.39 17.76 2.26
CA THR A 199 -5.11 18.49 2.17
C THR A 199 -5.26 19.94 1.70
N GLY A 200 -6.48 20.38 1.36
CA GLY A 200 -6.73 21.71 0.80
C GLY A 200 -6.13 21.94 -0.60
N THR A 201 -5.94 20.85 -1.36
CA THR A 201 -5.35 20.89 -2.71
C THR A 201 -6.42 20.89 -3.81
N LYS A 202 -5.97 20.92 -5.06
CA LYS A 202 -6.84 20.80 -6.23
C LYS A 202 -6.90 19.34 -6.71
N HIS A 203 -8.03 18.96 -7.30
CA HIS A 203 -8.15 17.73 -8.06
C HIS A 203 -8.84 17.97 -9.39
N ARG A 204 -8.74 17.01 -10.29
CA ARG A 204 -9.54 16.90 -11.50
C ARG A 204 -10.30 15.58 -11.46
N VAL A 205 -11.35 15.51 -12.23
CA VAL A 205 -12.18 14.33 -12.37
C VAL A 205 -12.16 13.85 -13.82
N LEU A 206 -12.28 12.55 -14.01
CA LEU A 206 -12.38 11.91 -15.30
C LEU A 206 -13.64 11.02 -15.29
N TYR A 207 -14.78 11.64 -15.60
CA TYR A 207 -16.06 10.95 -15.63
C TYR A 207 -16.27 10.27 -16.99
N VAL A 208 -15.73 9.08 -17.13
CA VAL A 208 -15.96 8.19 -18.26
C VAL A 208 -16.28 6.80 -17.74
N PRO A 209 -17.18 6.05 -18.39
CA PRO A 209 -17.44 4.66 -18.01
C PRO A 209 -16.16 3.83 -18.00
N GLU A 210 -16.07 2.88 -17.05
CA GLU A 210 -14.90 2.00 -16.92
C GLU A 210 -14.76 1.07 -18.12
N GLN A 211 -15.91 0.61 -18.66
CA GLN A 211 -15.96 -0.27 -19.81
C GLN A 211 -16.80 0.39 -20.91
N LEU A 212 -16.24 0.46 -22.09
CA LEU A 212 -16.88 1.01 -23.28
C LEU A 212 -16.68 0.07 -24.47
N GLY A 213 -17.71 0.01 -25.32
CA GLY A 213 -17.53 -0.56 -26.66
C GLY A 213 -16.58 0.28 -27.50
N GLU A 214 -15.90 -0.33 -28.45
CA GLU A 214 -14.86 0.30 -29.27
C GLU A 214 -15.34 1.59 -29.96
N GLU A 215 -16.55 1.61 -30.53
CA GLU A 215 -17.10 2.80 -31.19
C GLU A 215 -17.31 3.98 -30.25
N ALA A 216 -17.85 3.71 -29.02
CA ALA A 216 -18.04 4.72 -27.99
C ALA A 216 -16.69 5.25 -27.48
N TYR A 217 -15.71 4.36 -27.31
CA TYR A 217 -14.34 4.71 -26.94
C TYR A 217 -13.72 5.67 -27.96
N GLN A 218 -13.76 5.32 -29.24
CA GLN A 218 -13.21 6.14 -30.33
C GLN A 218 -13.92 7.50 -30.46
N SER A 219 -15.22 7.56 -30.19
CA SER A 219 -15.98 8.81 -30.20
C SER A 219 -15.58 9.72 -29.04
N LEU A 220 -15.50 9.19 -27.83
CA LEU A 220 -15.09 9.96 -26.65
C LEU A 220 -13.63 10.43 -26.73
N MET A 221 -12.76 9.65 -27.35
CA MET A 221 -11.37 10.05 -27.58
C MET A 221 -11.21 11.29 -28.46
N LYS A 222 -12.23 11.67 -29.21
CA LYS A 222 -12.24 12.90 -30.03
C LYS A 222 -12.71 14.13 -29.25
N GLU A 223 -13.33 13.94 -28.08
CA GLU A 223 -13.84 15.04 -27.29
C GLU A 223 -12.71 15.85 -26.63
N PRO A 224 -12.66 17.21 -26.84
CA PRO A 224 -11.57 18.03 -26.31
C PRO A 224 -11.39 17.94 -24.81
N ALA A 225 -12.48 17.86 -24.04
CA ALA A 225 -12.43 17.75 -22.57
C ALA A 225 -11.80 16.42 -22.11
N ILE A 226 -12.08 15.32 -22.82
CA ILE A 226 -11.48 14.01 -22.56
C ILE A 226 -9.99 14.04 -22.88
N GLN A 227 -9.62 14.61 -24.03
CA GLN A 227 -8.21 14.74 -24.42
C GLN A 227 -7.42 15.63 -23.46
N GLU A 228 -8.02 16.71 -22.95
CA GLU A 228 -7.39 17.56 -21.94
C GLU A 228 -7.15 16.78 -20.63
N GLY A 229 -8.16 16.04 -20.17
CA GLY A 229 -8.06 15.17 -18.99
C GLY A 229 -6.96 14.13 -19.14
N LEU A 230 -6.90 13.44 -20.29
CA LEU A 230 -5.87 12.43 -20.59
C LEU A 230 -4.47 13.04 -20.64
N ARG A 231 -4.30 14.19 -21.31
CA ARG A 231 -3.00 14.91 -21.32
C ARG A 231 -2.55 15.28 -19.92
N LEU A 232 -3.48 15.70 -19.07
CA LEU A 232 -3.18 16.03 -17.69
C LEU A 232 -2.73 14.81 -16.88
N VAL A 233 -3.44 13.69 -17.02
CA VAL A 233 -3.08 12.42 -16.37
C VAL A 233 -1.71 11.92 -16.87
N GLN A 234 -1.45 12.01 -18.17
CA GLN A 234 -0.16 11.65 -18.78
C GLN A 234 0.99 12.59 -18.38
N SER A 235 0.68 13.80 -17.92
CA SER A 235 1.69 14.73 -17.39
C SER A 235 2.05 14.49 -15.93
N ALA A 236 1.51 13.43 -15.30
CA ALA A 236 1.79 13.10 -13.92
C ALA A 236 3.29 12.84 -13.70
N ASN A 237 3.85 13.49 -12.69
CA ASN A 237 5.22 13.25 -12.27
C ASN A 237 5.33 12.20 -11.14
N ALA A 238 4.20 11.83 -10.54
CA ALA A 238 4.10 10.69 -9.63
C ALA A 238 2.79 9.93 -9.84
N ILE A 239 2.83 8.63 -9.63
CA ILE A 239 1.63 7.79 -9.58
C ILE A 239 1.64 6.91 -8.34
N VAL A 240 0.47 6.77 -7.70
CA VAL A 240 0.24 5.81 -6.62
C VAL A 240 -0.86 4.84 -7.04
N HIS A 241 -0.57 3.54 -6.97
CA HIS A 241 -1.53 2.51 -7.37
C HIS A 241 -1.38 1.22 -6.55
N GLY A 242 -2.41 0.37 -6.60
CA GLY A 242 -2.41 -0.96 -6.02
C GLY A 242 -2.23 -2.06 -7.07
N ILE A 243 -2.15 -3.30 -6.59
CA ILE A 243 -2.25 -4.52 -7.37
C ILE A 243 -3.40 -5.34 -6.78
N GLY A 244 -4.29 -5.82 -7.63
CA GLY A 244 -5.41 -6.69 -7.27
C GLY A 244 -5.14 -8.15 -7.60
N ASP A 245 -5.84 -9.05 -6.89
CA ASP A 245 -5.98 -10.44 -7.33
C ASP A 245 -6.89 -10.50 -8.57
N ALA A 246 -6.51 -11.25 -9.58
CA ALA A 246 -7.18 -11.27 -10.87
C ALA A 246 -8.67 -11.60 -10.78
N LEU A 247 -9.02 -12.70 -10.11
CA LEU A 247 -10.41 -13.16 -10.01
C LEU A 247 -11.24 -12.25 -9.10
N THR A 248 -10.66 -11.75 -8.02
CA THR A 248 -11.31 -10.79 -7.12
C THR A 248 -11.66 -9.50 -7.87
N MET A 249 -10.75 -8.99 -8.69
CA MET A 249 -10.99 -7.77 -9.46
C MET A 249 -12.00 -7.98 -10.58
N ALA A 250 -11.96 -9.11 -11.27
CA ALA A 250 -12.95 -9.45 -12.29
C ALA A 250 -14.37 -9.51 -11.72
N LYS A 251 -14.54 -10.15 -10.56
CA LYS A 251 -15.84 -10.23 -9.87
C LYS A 251 -16.34 -8.85 -9.41
N ARG A 252 -15.47 -8.00 -8.84
CA ARG A 252 -15.83 -6.64 -8.42
C ARG A 252 -16.33 -5.77 -9.56
N ARG A 253 -15.74 -5.94 -10.74
CA ARG A 253 -16.11 -5.19 -11.96
C ARG A 253 -17.31 -5.77 -12.67
N HIS A 254 -17.96 -6.80 -12.13
CA HIS A 254 -19.06 -7.48 -12.79
C HIS A 254 -18.69 -7.92 -14.23
N THR A 255 -17.44 -8.35 -14.40
CA THR A 255 -16.93 -8.82 -15.68
C THR A 255 -17.74 -10.04 -16.14
N SER A 256 -17.97 -10.17 -17.45
CA SER A 256 -18.77 -11.29 -18.00
C SER A 256 -18.14 -12.65 -17.69
N ASP A 257 -18.98 -13.66 -17.57
CA ASP A 257 -18.55 -15.05 -17.28
C ASP A 257 -17.54 -15.54 -18.33
N GLU A 258 -17.70 -15.18 -19.60
CA GLU A 258 -16.79 -15.50 -20.69
C GLU A 258 -15.36 -14.98 -20.41
N VAL A 259 -15.24 -13.73 -19.93
CA VAL A 259 -13.93 -13.15 -19.59
C VAL A 259 -13.37 -13.81 -18.33
N ILE A 260 -14.21 -14.12 -17.32
CA ILE A 260 -13.79 -14.84 -16.11
C ILE A 260 -13.25 -16.23 -16.48
N GLU A 261 -13.93 -16.97 -17.33
CA GLU A 261 -13.45 -18.27 -17.84
C GLU A 261 -12.12 -18.13 -18.60
N LYS A 262 -12.01 -17.10 -19.45
CA LYS A 262 -10.78 -16.82 -20.20
C LYS A 262 -9.60 -16.56 -19.27
N ILE A 263 -9.72 -15.64 -18.30
CA ILE A 263 -8.60 -15.31 -17.39
C ILE A 263 -8.26 -16.47 -16.46
N THR A 264 -9.25 -17.27 -16.07
CA THR A 264 -9.04 -18.51 -15.29
C THR A 264 -8.26 -19.55 -16.09
N ARG A 265 -8.68 -19.83 -17.33
CA ARG A 265 -8.00 -20.77 -18.23
C ARG A 265 -6.55 -20.34 -18.53
N LEU A 266 -6.29 -19.05 -18.63
CA LEU A 266 -4.97 -18.47 -18.87
C LEU A 266 -4.18 -18.22 -17.59
N SER A 267 -4.68 -18.73 -16.44
CA SER A 267 -4.03 -18.67 -15.14
C SER A 267 -3.63 -17.26 -14.71
N ALA A 268 -4.51 -16.29 -14.93
CA ALA A 268 -4.31 -14.92 -14.45
C ALA A 268 -4.25 -14.92 -12.92
N VAL A 269 -3.22 -14.29 -12.35
CA VAL A 269 -3.00 -14.18 -10.90
C VAL A 269 -3.11 -12.75 -10.38
N GLY A 270 -2.88 -11.76 -11.23
CA GLY A 270 -2.86 -10.35 -10.84
C GLY A 270 -3.56 -9.45 -11.84
N GLU A 271 -4.00 -8.30 -11.35
CA GLU A 271 -4.58 -7.22 -12.14
C GLU A 271 -4.04 -5.88 -11.69
N ALA A 272 -3.66 -5.04 -12.64
CA ALA A 272 -3.41 -3.61 -12.47
C ALA A 272 -3.72 -2.86 -13.77
N PHE A 273 -4.26 -1.64 -13.68
CA PHE A 273 -4.59 -0.79 -14.85
C PHE A 273 -5.58 -1.40 -15.84
N GLY A 274 -6.35 -2.42 -15.46
CA GLY A 274 -7.19 -3.18 -16.40
C GLY A 274 -6.46 -4.29 -17.15
N TYR A 275 -5.18 -4.52 -16.87
CA TYR A 275 -4.39 -5.60 -17.43
C TYR A 275 -4.36 -6.78 -16.47
N TYR A 276 -4.69 -7.96 -16.96
CA TYR A 276 -4.64 -9.22 -16.22
C TYR A 276 -3.37 -9.97 -16.60
N PHE A 277 -2.60 -10.35 -15.59
CA PHE A 277 -1.29 -10.98 -15.77
C PHE A 277 -1.29 -12.41 -15.24
N ASN A 278 -0.66 -13.35 -15.99
CA ASN A 278 -0.38 -14.70 -15.50
C ASN A 278 0.87 -14.73 -14.60
N GLU A 279 1.22 -15.91 -14.05
CA GLU A 279 2.42 -16.05 -13.19
C GLU A 279 3.74 -15.71 -13.91
N GLN A 280 3.77 -15.76 -15.23
CA GLN A 280 4.93 -15.38 -16.04
C GLN A 280 5.06 -13.87 -16.23
N GLY A 281 4.04 -13.09 -15.85
CA GLY A 281 3.98 -11.64 -16.03
C GLY A 281 3.45 -11.25 -17.42
N GLU A 282 2.95 -12.20 -18.19
CA GLU A 282 2.38 -11.94 -19.51
C GLU A 282 0.94 -11.44 -19.38
N VAL A 283 0.58 -10.45 -20.20
CA VAL A 283 -0.79 -9.94 -20.25
C VAL A 283 -1.68 -10.94 -20.96
N VAL A 284 -2.64 -11.53 -20.25
CA VAL A 284 -3.58 -12.52 -20.78
C VAL A 284 -4.94 -11.91 -21.14
N HIS A 285 -5.27 -10.77 -20.58
CA HIS A 285 -6.47 -10.02 -20.91
C HIS A 285 -6.26 -8.54 -20.59
N LYS A 286 -6.87 -7.66 -21.39
CA LYS A 286 -6.89 -6.21 -21.20
C LYS A 286 -8.31 -5.70 -21.31
N VAL A 287 -8.71 -4.87 -20.38
CA VAL A 287 -9.96 -4.10 -20.43
C VAL A 287 -9.65 -2.73 -21.03
N SER A 288 -10.42 -2.30 -22.02
CA SER A 288 -10.31 -0.96 -22.61
C SER A 288 -10.78 0.07 -21.60
N THR A 289 -9.86 0.89 -21.09
CA THR A 289 -10.15 1.91 -20.07
C THR A 289 -9.60 3.25 -20.49
N PHE A 290 -10.26 4.34 -20.05
CA PHE A 290 -9.73 5.70 -20.19
C PHE A 290 -8.79 6.01 -19.02
N GLY A 291 -7.63 6.55 -19.34
CA GLY A 291 -6.61 6.95 -18.37
C GLY A 291 -5.24 6.45 -18.74
N LEU A 292 -4.36 6.33 -17.74
CA LEU A 292 -3.02 5.79 -17.92
C LEU A 292 -3.09 4.33 -18.36
N GLN A 293 -2.32 4.03 -19.37
CA GLN A 293 -2.07 2.67 -19.80
C GLN A 293 -0.80 2.17 -19.10
N PHE A 294 -0.62 0.84 -19.07
CA PHE A 294 0.55 0.24 -18.44
C PHE A 294 1.87 0.73 -19.06
N GLU A 295 1.86 0.94 -20.36
CA GLU A 295 2.99 1.43 -21.16
C GLU A 295 3.37 2.89 -20.84
N ASP A 296 2.43 3.69 -20.32
CA ASP A 296 2.70 5.08 -19.92
C ASP A 296 3.55 5.18 -18.66
N LEU A 297 3.57 4.11 -17.82
CA LEU A 297 4.33 4.10 -16.58
C LEU A 297 5.84 4.35 -16.81
N ALA A 298 6.39 3.90 -17.93
CA ALA A 298 7.79 4.12 -18.26
C ALA A 298 8.17 5.62 -18.37
N LYS A 299 7.19 6.50 -18.58
CA LYS A 299 7.37 7.95 -18.68
C LYS A 299 7.19 8.68 -17.34
N ILE A 300 6.67 8.01 -16.32
CA ILE A 300 6.38 8.61 -15.01
C ILE A 300 7.62 8.50 -14.11
N PRO A 301 8.16 9.63 -13.62
CA PRO A 301 9.40 9.63 -12.82
C PRO A 301 9.30 8.85 -11.51
N HIS A 302 8.12 8.89 -10.86
CA HIS A 302 7.93 8.30 -9.53
C HIS A 302 6.71 7.37 -9.52
N ILE A 303 6.96 6.07 -9.39
CA ILE A 303 5.92 5.04 -9.35
C ILE A 303 5.93 4.41 -7.96
N ILE A 304 4.81 4.54 -7.24
CA ILE A 304 4.63 3.98 -5.91
C ILE A 304 3.51 2.93 -5.98
N VAL A 305 3.87 1.70 -5.75
CA VAL A 305 2.94 0.55 -5.72
C VAL A 305 2.68 0.18 -4.26
N VAL A 306 1.42 0.07 -3.89
CA VAL A 306 1.01 -0.35 -2.54
C VAL A 306 0.21 -1.64 -2.66
N ALA A 307 0.82 -2.75 -2.30
CA ALA A 307 0.18 -4.06 -2.36
C ALA A 307 0.76 -4.99 -1.29
N GLY A 308 -0.08 -5.59 -0.47
CA GLY A 308 0.30 -6.49 0.61
C GLY A 308 -0.73 -7.58 0.83
N GLY A 309 -0.45 -8.46 1.78
CA GLY A 309 -1.18 -9.67 2.10
C GLY A 309 -0.54 -10.91 1.47
N THR A 310 -0.46 -11.97 2.26
CA THR A 310 0.03 -13.28 1.79
C THR A 310 -0.69 -13.73 0.52
N SER A 311 -2.01 -13.48 0.41
CA SER A 311 -2.84 -13.84 -0.74
C SER A 311 -2.42 -13.17 -2.05
N LYS A 312 -1.82 -11.97 -1.99
CA LYS A 312 -1.43 -11.19 -3.18
C LYS A 312 0.02 -11.40 -3.63
N ALA A 313 0.80 -12.22 -2.93
CA ALA A 313 2.21 -12.42 -3.27
C ALA A 313 2.44 -12.83 -4.74
N LYS A 314 1.59 -13.73 -5.29
CA LYS A 314 1.67 -14.13 -6.70
C LYS A 314 1.34 -12.97 -7.65
N ALA A 315 0.31 -12.20 -7.35
CA ALA A 315 -0.07 -11.02 -8.14
C ALA A 315 1.04 -9.97 -8.15
N ILE A 316 1.64 -9.69 -6.98
CA ILE A 316 2.78 -8.78 -6.85
C ILE A 316 3.96 -9.26 -7.69
N LYS A 317 4.36 -10.54 -7.55
CA LYS A 317 5.47 -11.13 -8.30
C LYS A 317 5.25 -11.04 -9.80
N SER A 318 4.03 -11.34 -10.24
CA SER A 318 3.64 -11.30 -11.65
C SER A 318 3.76 -9.88 -12.22
N TYR A 319 3.11 -8.91 -11.57
CA TYR A 319 3.13 -7.51 -11.99
C TYR A 319 4.56 -6.95 -12.07
N MET A 320 5.41 -7.22 -11.06
CA MET A 320 6.77 -6.68 -11.00
C MET A 320 7.69 -7.16 -12.13
N LYS A 321 7.36 -8.27 -12.79
CA LYS A 321 8.14 -8.73 -13.96
C LYS A 321 8.08 -7.76 -15.15
N SER A 322 7.02 -6.95 -15.22
CA SER A 322 6.80 -5.99 -16.29
C SER A 322 6.77 -4.54 -15.80
N ALA A 323 6.90 -4.33 -14.48
CA ALA A 323 6.93 -2.99 -13.89
C ALA A 323 8.23 -2.25 -14.28
N PRO A 324 8.19 -0.92 -14.47
CA PRO A 324 9.41 -0.13 -14.68
C PRO A 324 10.38 -0.23 -13.50
N GLU A 325 11.68 -0.21 -13.78
CA GLU A 325 12.75 -0.35 -12.76
C GLU A 325 12.71 0.76 -11.68
N ASN A 326 12.20 1.96 -12.02
CA ASN A 326 12.05 3.08 -11.07
C ASN A 326 10.89 2.91 -10.08
N THR A 327 10.22 1.76 -10.06
CA THR A 327 9.12 1.43 -9.16
C THR A 327 9.60 1.30 -7.71
N ILE A 328 8.80 1.86 -6.79
CA ILE A 328 8.90 1.67 -5.34
C ILE A 328 7.72 0.80 -4.91
N LEU A 329 7.98 -0.37 -4.33
CA LEU A 329 6.96 -1.23 -3.76
C LEU A 329 6.86 -0.98 -2.25
N VAL A 330 5.66 -0.70 -1.77
CA VAL A 330 5.29 -0.76 -0.36
C VAL A 330 4.44 -2.01 -0.15
N THR A 331 4.95 -2.94 0.64
CA THR A 331 4.30 -4.22 0.90
C THR A 331 4.34 -4.55 2.39
N ASP A 332 3.80 -5.70 2.78
CA ASP A 332 3.84 -6.19 4.15
C ASP A 332 4.68 -7.46 4.29
N GLU A 333 4.93 -7.83 5.53
CA GLU A 333 5.75 -9.01 5.88
C GLU A 333 5.11 -10.31 5.39
N GLY A 334 3.78 -10.41 5.36
CA GLY A 334 3.05 -11.57 4.83
C GLY A 334 3.39 -11.83 3.37
N ALA A 335 3.23 -10.83 2.50
CA ALA A 335 3.59 -10.91 1.10
C ALA A 335 5.11 -11.08 0.90
N ALA A 336 5.93 -10.33 1.66
CA ALA A 336 7.39 -10.39 1.57
C ALA A 336 7.93 -11.80 1.83
N ASN A 337 7.45 -12.46 2.87
CA ASN A 337 7.85 -13.82 3.23
C ASN A 337 7.48 -14.83 2.12
N MET A 338 6.28 -14.71 1.54
CA MET A 338 5.86 -15.56 0.43
C MET A 338 6.71 -15.36 -0.82
N LEU A 339 7.05 -14.11 -1.15
CA LEU A 339 7.90 -13.77 -2.29
C LEU A 339 9.32 -14.33 -2.14
N LEU A 340 9.92 -14.20 -0.96
CA LEU A 340 11.28 -14.67 -0.68
C LEU A 340 11.37 -16.19 -0.56
N ASN A 341 10.37 -16.86 0.04
CA ASN A 341 10.37 -18.31 0.23
C ASN A 341 10.01 -19.06 -1.06
N GLY A 342 9.10 -18.51 -1.88
CA GLY A 342 8.78 -19.07 -3.20
C GLY A 342 9.98 -19.08 -4.15
N SER A 343 10.97 -18.21 -3.94
CA SER A 343 12.22 -18.18 -4.73
C SER A 343 13.21 -19.28 -4.35
N LYS A 344 13.14 -19.82 -3.13
CA LYS A 344 14.00 -20.94 -2.69
C LYS A 344 13.57 -22.31 -3.27
N ALA A 345 12.32 -22.45 -3.68
CA ALA A 345 11.79 -23.70 -4.25
C ALA A 345 12.25 -23.98 -5.70
N HIS A 346 12.77 -22.96 -6.40
CA HIS A 346 13.27 -23.07 -7.78
C HIS A 346 14.79 -23.26 -7.88
N LEU A 347 15.51 -23.33 -6.76
CA LEU A 347 16.97 -23.54 -6.70
C LEU A 347 17.37 -24.93 -6.22
N LYS A 348 16.43 -25.92 -6.28
CA LYS A 348 16.74 -27.34 -6.01
C LYS A 348 16.58 -28.16 -7.27
#